data_e5f39cbb7ae225e40c32007e5a9ac81b
#
_entry.id   e5f39cbb7ae225e40c32007e5a9ac81b
#
_cell.length_a   1.000
_cell.length_b   1.000
_cell.length_c   1.000
_cell.angle_alpha   90.00
_cell.angle_beta   90.00
_cell.angle_gamma   90.00
#
_symmetry.space_group_name_H-M   'P 1'
#
loop_
_entity.id
_entity.type
_entity.pdbx_description
1 polymer ?
#
loop_
_entity_poly.entity_id
_entity_poly.type
_entity_poly.pdbx_seq_one_letter_code
_entity_poly.pdbx_strand_id
1 'polypeptide(L)'
;MMLLCVALLAPTASEAAMLPCVPPLAMLAALGLPTLRRSLSSLIDWFSVMTFSFIGLGLWAYWIAFETGWPPRMAISAQRAVQGFVPRFDLMELILGLLATLAWVALVWWRVSRQPLALWRTVALASGGMVLTWCLLMTLWLPAGNYRNTYRDVAQQAGAALPQSYSCVRSLGMDTAQRATFAYFGGLRFDDQRSDCDWLLVVDRLPGAAHTSAVPGEWTPVWRGQRPADRRERFRLLRRIVE
;
A
#
# COMPACT_ATOMS: atom_id res chain seq x y z
N MET A 1 -20.80 14.71 12.55
CA MET A 1 -19.85 15.47 13.39
C MET A 1 -19.23 14.64 14.50
N MET A 2 -19.99 13.93 15.33
CA MET A 2 -19.45 13.16 16.47
C MET A 2 -18.39 12.11 16.06
N LEU A 3 -18.62 11.32 14.99
CA LEU A 3 -17.66 10.32 14.51
C LEU A 3 -16.37 10.96 13.95
N LEU A 4 -16.47 12.12 13.33
CA LEU A 4 -15.30 12.85 12.83
C LEU A 4 -14.45 13.39 13.98
N CYS A 5 -15.09 13.88 15.06
CA CYS A 5 -14.39 14.29 16.27
C CYS A 5 -13.70 13.09 16.95
N VAL A 6 -14.34 11.92 17.01
CA VAL A 6 -13.73 10.70 17.55
C VAL A 6 -12.51 10.27 16.72
N ALA A 7 -12.58 10.35 15.41
CA ALA A 7 -11.46 10.00 14.53
C ALA A 7 -10.29 10.99 14.67
N LEU A 8 -10.57 12.28 14.86
CA LEU A 8 -9.56 13.32 15.05
C LEU A 8 -8.90 13.28 16.44
N LEU A 9 -9.63 12.78 17.46
CA LEU A 9 -9.15 12.64 18.83
C LEU A 9 -8.51 11.27 19.09
N ALA A 10 -8.43 10.39 18.09
CA ALA A 10 -7.78 9.08 18.24
C ALA A 10 -6.31 9.26 18.61
N PRO A 11 -5.81 8.59 19.65
CA PRO A 11 -4.43 8.77 20.14
C PRO A 11 -3.36 8.32 19.17
N THR A 12 -3.74 7.53 18.16
CA THR A 12 -2.88 7.15 17.02
C THR A 12 -3.51 7.71 15.77
N ALA A 13 -2.87 8.72 15.16
CA ALA A 13 -3.26 9.25 13.86
C ALA A 13 -2.98 8.22 12.77
N SER A 14 -3.78 7.15 12.72
CA SER A 14 -3.72 6.14 11.68
C SER A 14 -4.86 6.36 10.68
N GLU A 15 -4.60 6.15 9.39
CA GLU A 15 -5.61 6.21 8.33
C GLU A 15 -6.80 5.27 8.64
N ALA A 16 -6.55 4.18 9.34
CA ALA A 16 -7.57 3.23 9.79
C ALA A 16 -8.59 3.84 10.77
N ALA A 17 -8.22 4.87 11.53
CA ALA A 17 -9.14 5.55 12.46
C ALA A 17 -10.26 6.31 11.72
N MET A 18 -10.09 6.63 10.44
CA MET A 18 -11.10 7.30 9.62
C MET A 18 -12.07 6.34 8.91
N LEU A 19 -11.77 5.04 8.84
CA LEU A 19 -12.62 4.04 8.18
C LEU A 19 -14.07 4.04 8.68
N PRO A 20 -14.38 4.16 10.00
CA PRO A 20 -15.76 4.20 10.48
C PRO A 20 -16.57 5.42 9.99
N CYS A 21 -15.89 6.49 9.52
CA CYS A 21 -16.56 7.68 9.00
C CYS A 21 -17.04 7.52 7.54
N VAL A 22 -16.51 6.55 6.81
CA VAL A 22 -16.82 6.34 5.39
C VAL A 22 -18.30 6.00 5.15
N PRO A 23 -18.94 5.05 5.87
CA PRO A 23 -20.35 4.72 5.64
C PRO A 23 -21.30 5.91 5.86
N PRO A 24 -21.23 6.69 6.96
CA PRO A 24 -22.13 7.82 7.14
C PRO A 24 -21.87 8.96 6.16
N LEU A 25 -20.62 9.17 5.73
CA LEU A 25 -20.31 10.13 4.66
C LEU A 25 -20.89 9.70 3.32
N ALA A 26 -20.83 8.41 2.98
CA ALA A 26 -21.44 7.86 1.78
C ALA A 26 -22.97 8.03 1.78
N MET A 27 -23.62 7.83 2.93
CA MET A 27 -25.07 8.06 3.07
C MET A 27 -25.43 9.54 2.90
N LEU A 28 -24.66 10.46 3.51
CA LEU A 28 -24.88 11.89 3.33
C LEU A 28 -24.67 12.32 1.88
N ALA A 29 -23.65 11.80 1.21
CA ALA A 29 -23.41 12.04 -0.21
C ALA A 29 -24.58 11.54 -1.07
N ALA A 30 -25.09 10.32 -0.80
CA ALA A 30 -26.20 9.75 -1.53
C ALA A 30 -27.49 10.57 -1.38
N LEU A 31 -27.77 11.09 -0.19
CA LEU A 31 -28.92 11.97 0.08
C LEU A 31 -28.76 13.36 -0.58
N GLY A 32 -27.52 13.85 -0.71
CA GLY A 32 -27.21 15.12 -1.35
C GLY A 32 -27.25 15.08 -2.87
N LEU A 33 -27.06 13.91 -3.50
CA LEU A 33 -27.04 13.78 -4.96
C LEU A 33 -28.31 14.29 -5.68
N PRO A 34 -29.54 14.00 -5.20
CA PRO A 34 -30.76 14.47 -5.85
C PRO A 34 -30.93 16.00 -5.84
N THR A 35 -30.28 16.69 -4.90
CA THR A 35 -30.37 18.16 -4.77
C THR A 35 -29.43 18.92 -5.70
N LEU A 36 -28.52 18.20 -6.39
CA LEU A 36 -27.57 18.82 -7.32
C LEU A 36 -28.24 19.38 -8.55
N ARG A 37 -27.87 20.61 -8.90
CA ARG A 37 -28.31 21.24 -10.16
C ARG A 37 -27.73 20.47 -11.36
N ARG A 38 -28.49 20.39 -12.46
CA ARG A 38 -28.04 19.69 -13.70
C ARG A 38 -26.69 20.17 -14.20
N SER A 39 -26.37 21.47 -14.04
CA SER A 39 -25.07 22.02 -14.42
C SER A 39 -23.92 21.41 -13.62
N LEU A 40 -24.07 21.25 -12.30
CA LEU A 40 -23.08 20.66 -11.43
C LEU A 40 -22.88 19.16 -11.74
N SER A 41 -23.96 18.43 -11.98
CA SER A 41 -23.90 17.03 -12.40
C SER A 41 -23.10 16.86 -13.69
N SER A 42 -23.31 17.73 -14.69
CA SER A 42 -22.54 17.68 -15.94
C SER A 42 -21.06 18.00 -15.75
N LEU A 43 -20.71 18.92 -14.85
CA LEU A 43 -19.30 19.21 -14.51
C LEU A 43 -18.64 18.02 -13.84
N ILE A 44 -19.31 17.37 -12.89
CA ILE A 44 -18.78 16.16 -12.21
C ILE A 44 -18.59 15.04 -13.22
N ASP A 45 -19.51 14.82 -14.14
CA ASP A 45 -19.41 13.82 -15.21
C ASP A 45 -18.15 14.05 -16.07
N TRP A 46 -17.99 15.28 -16.59
CA TRP A 46 -16.83 15.63 -17.41
C TRP A 46 -15.52 15.51 -16.64
N PHE A 47 -15.51 16.01 -15.42
CA PHE A 47 -14.35 15.90 -14.54
C PHE A 47 -14.00 14.43 -14.28
N SER A 48 -14.99 13.58 -14.00
CA SER A 48 -14.77 12.15 -13.77
C SER A 48 -14.19 11.47 -15.02
N VAL A 49 -14.78 11.69 -16.20
CA VAL A 49 -14.29 11.10 -17.45
C VAL A 49 -12.86 11.54 -17.73
N MET A 50 -12.56 12.84 -17.65
CA MET A 50 -11.22 13.36 -17.88
C MET A 50 -10.22 12.79 -16.88
N THR A 51 -10.52 12.92 -15.59
CA THR A 51 -9.59 12.51 -14.52
C THR A 51 -9.27 11.02 -14.60
N PHE A 52 -10.28 10.16 -14.66
CA PHE A 52 -10.05 8.70 -14.69
C PHE A 52 -9.44 8.24 -16.01
N SER A 53 -9.75 8.87 -17.14
CA SER A 53 -9.09 8.57 -18.41
C SER A 53 -7.62 8.97 -18.39
N PHE A 54 -7.27 10.15 -17.84
CA PHE A 54 -5.88 10.57 -17.69
C PHE A 54 -5.10 9.68 -16.71
N ILE A 55 -5.71 9.29 -15.58
CA ILE A 55 -5.10 8.34 -14.64
C ILE A 55 -4.87 7.00 -15.33
N GLY A 56 -5.87 6.46 -16.02
CA GLY A 56 -5.77 5.19 -16.76
C GLY A 56 -4.67 5.23 -17.81
N LEU A 57 -4.61 6.28 -18.63
CA LEU A 57 -3.55 6.50 -19.61
C LEU A 57 -2.18 6.59 -18.94
N GLY A 58 -2.08 7.30 -17.82
CA GLY A 58 -0.85 7.40 -17.04
C GLY A 58 -0.38 6.04 -16.51
N LEU A 59 -1.28 5.26 -15.93
CA LEU A 59 -0.98 3.91 -15.43
C LEU A 59 -0.47 2.99 -16.54
N TRP A 60 -1.11 3.02 -17.72
CA TRP A 60 -0.66 2.27 -18.89
C TRP A 60 0.67 2.75 -19.41
N ALA A 61 0.86 4.07 -19.57
CA ALA A 61 2.10 4.64 -20.08
C ALA A 61 3.30 4.30 -19.18
N TYR A 62 3.12 4.41 -17.86
CA TYR A 62 4.16 4.03 -16.90
C TYR A 62 4.42 2.52 -16.88
N TRP A 63 3.38 1.68 -16.99
CA TRP A 63 3.54 0.23 -17.05
C TRP A 63 4.26 -0.21 -18.32
N ILE A 64 3.87 0.31 -19.49
CA ILE A 64 4.57 0.05 -20.75
C ILE A 64 6.03 0.49 -20.68
N ALA A 65 6.28 1.69 -20.13
CA ALA A 65 7.65 2.18 -19.96
C ALA A 65 8.47 1.30 -19.02
N PHE A 66 7.83 0.75 -17.98
CA PHE A 66 8.47 -0.14 -17.02
C PHE A 66 8.83 -1.50 -17.62
N GLU A 67 7.95 -2.09 -18.45
CA GLU A 67 8.17 -3.37 -19.11
C GLU A 67 9.13 -3.27 -20.32
N THR A 68 8.97 -2.21 -21.14
CA THR A 68 9.71 -2.08 -22.41
C THR A 68 10.98 -1.24 -22.30
N GLY A 69 11.12 -0.46 -21.23
CA GLY A 69 12.22 0.50 -21.09
C GLY A 69 12.06 1.79 -21.92
N TRP A 70 10.95 1.96 -22.66
CA TRP A 70 10.69 3.14 -23.50
C TRP A 70 9.36 3.82 -23.14
N PRO A 71 9.29 5.15 -22.96
CA PRO A 71 10.38 6.13 -23.10
C PRO A 71 11.33 6.13 -21.86
N PRO A 72 12.64 6.36 -22.07
CA PRO A 72 13.66 6.11 -21.05
C PRO A 72 13.48 6.94 -19.77
N ARG A 73 12.98 8.17 -19.88
CA ARG A 73 12.73 9.02 -18.71
C ARG A 73 11.69 8.42 -17.76
N MET A 74 10.60 7.88 -18.31
CA MET A 74 9.53 7.26 -17.53
C MET A 74 9.99 5.91 -16.96
N ALA A 75 10.70 5.11 -17.74
CA ALA A 75 11.29 3.85 -17.32
C ALA A 75 12.25 4.03 -16.13
N ILE A 76 13.18 4.99 -16.21
CA ILE A 76 14.10 5.31 -15.11
C ILE A 76 13.33 5.77 -13.86
N SER A 77 12.29 6.59 -14.04
CA SER A 77 11.45 7.05 -12.93
C SER A 77 10.73 5.89 -12.23
N ALA A 78 10.12 4.98 -13.00
CA ALA A 78 9.45 3.79 -12.49
C ALA A 78 10.43 2.83 -11.78
N GLN A 79 11.59 2.57 -12.38
CA GLN A 79 12.64 1.73 -11.81
C GLN A 79 13.23 2.30 -10.51
N ARG A 80 13.35 3.63 -10.40
CA ARG A 80 13.78 4.27 -9.14
C ARG A 80 12.78 4.04 -8.00
N ALA A 81 11.49 3.96 -8.30
CA ALA A 81 10.46 3.71 -7.30
C ALA A 81 10.51 2.27 -6.76
N VAL A 82 11.02 1.31 -7.55
CA VAL A 82 11.06 -0.12 -7.22
C VAL A 82 12.44 -0.69 -7.54
N GLN A 83 13.48 -0.19 -6.88
CA GLN A 83 14.87 -0.57 -7.15
C GLN A 83 15.10 -2.08 -6.92
N GLY A 84 15.66 -2.74 -7.95
CA GLY A 84 15.97 -4.17 -7.89
C GLY A 84 14.82 -5.09 -8.28
N PHE A 85 13.64 -4.58 -8.58
CA PHE A 85 12.57 -5.38 -9.16
C PHE A 85 12.82 -5.61 -10.65
N VAL A 86 12.74 -6.86 -11.06
CA VAL A 86 12.81 -7.23 -12.49
C VAL A 86 11.38 -7.53 -12.93
N PRO A 87 10.80 -6.70 -13.82
CA PRO A 87 9.45 -6.95 -14.32
C PRO A 87 9.39 -8.29 -15.03
N ARG A 88 8.30 -9.00 -14.85
CA ARG A 88 8.00 -10.24 -15.56
C ARG A 88 6.66 -10.03 -16.24
N PHE A 89 6.67 -10.06 -17.56
CA PHE A 89 5.46 -9.93 -18.35
C PHE A 89 4.52 -11.10 -18.06
N ASP A 90 3.31 -10.78 -17.57
CA ASP A 90 2.23 -11.74 -17.39
C ASP A 90 1.07 -11.40 -18.32
N LEU A 91 0.73 -12.36 -19.20
CA LEU A 91 -0.37 -12.22 -20.14
C LEU A 91 -1.73 -12.05 -19.44
N MET A 92 -1.90 -12.67 -18.27
CA MET A 92 -3.13 -12.55 -17.50
C MET A 92 -3.34 -11.13 -17.00
N GLU A 93 -2.28 -10.49 -16.49
CA GLU A 93 -2.29 -9.09 -16.04
C GLU A 93 -2.68 -8.16 -17.20
N LEU A 94 -2.09 -8.36 -18.38
CA LEU A 94 -2.40 -7.60 -19.58
C LEU A 94 -3.88 -7.76 -19.98
N ILE A 95 -4.40 -8.98 -20.05
CA ILE A 95 -5.79 -9.27 -20.44
C ILE A 95 -6.76 -8.60 -19.47
N LEU A 96 -6.54 -8.74 -18.16
CA LEU A 96 -7.41 -8.13 -17.15
C LEU A 96 -7.38 -6.60 -17.22
N GLY A 97 -6.20 -6.00 -17.40
CA GLY A 97 -6.05 -4.56 -17.60
C GLY A 97 -6.78 -4.05 -18.86
N LEU A 98 -6.67 -4.79 -19.96
CA LEU A 98 -7.39 -4.47 -21.21
C LEU A 98 -8.91 -4.59 -21.04
N LEU A 99 -9.40 -5.64 -20.39
CA LEU A 99 -10.83 -5.82 -20.12
C LEU A 99 -11.39 -4.69 -19.26
N ALA A 100 -10.67 -4.28 -18.21
CA ALA A 100 -11.06 -3.15 -17.38
C ALA A 100 -11.11 -1.84 -18.20
N THR A 101 -10.12 -1.62 -19.05
CA THR A 101 -10.07 -0.43 -19.93
C THR A 101 -11.19 -0.44 -20.96
N LEU A 102 -11.48 -1.59 -21.60
CA LEU A 102 -12.59 -1.73 -22.53
C LEU A 102 -13.95 -1.52 -21.86
N ALA A 103 -14.12 -2.01 -20.63
CA ALA A 103 -15.33 -1.78 -19.85
C ALA A 103 -15.52 -0.28 -19.56
N TRP A 104 -14.43 0.44 -19.24
CA TRP A 104 -14.46 1.91 -19.07
C TRP A 104 -14.84 2.64 -20.34
N VAL A 105 -14.20 2.31 -21.46
CA VAL A 105 -14.53 2.91 -22.77
C VAL A 105 -15.97 2.65 -23.13
N ALA A 106 -16.47 1.41 -22.93
CA ALA A 106 -17.87 1.07 -23.16
C ALA A 106 -18.81 1.87 -22.26
N LEU A 107 -18.47 2.08 -20.99
CA LEU A 107 -19.25 2.90 -20.05
C LEU A 107 -19.31 4.36 -20.50
N VAL A 108 -18.18 4.94 -20.91
CA VAL A 108 -18.11 6.31 -21.42
C VAL A 108 -18.90 6.44 -22.73
N TRP A 109 -18.75 5.47 -23.65
CA TRP A 109 -19.51 5.45 -24.90
C TRP A 109 -21.01 5.31 -24.67
N TRP A 110 -21.45 4.40 -23.79
CA TRP A 110 -22.85 4.28 -23.40
C TRP A 110 -23.42 5.59 -22.86
N ARG A 111 -22.62 6.31 -22.07
CA ARG A 111 -22.99 7.64 -21.55
C ARG A 111 -23.21 8.65 -22.68
N VAL A 112 -22.34 8.66 -23.69
CA VAL A 112 -22.45 9.62 -24.82
C VAL A 112 -23.63 9.26 -25.74
N SER A 113 -23.86 7.95 -25.97
CA SER A 113 -24.85 7.47 -26.93
C SER A 113 -26.29 7.50 -26.41
N ARG A 114 -26.48 7.42 -25.09
CA ARG A 114 -27.82 7.38 -24.47
C ARG A 114 -27.92 8.53 -23.45
N GLN A 115 -29.17 9.03 -23.28
CA GLN A 115 -29.47 10.05 -22.27
C GLN A 115 -30.17 9.41 -21.06
N PRO A 116 -29.48 8.59 -20.22
CA PRO A 116 -30.07 8.05 -19.00
C PRO A 116 -30.36 9.17 -17.99
N LEU A 117 -31.20 8.90 -17.01
CA LEU A 117 -31.52 9.83 -15.93
C LEU A 117 -30.22 10.36 -15.30
N ALA A 118 -30.10 11.68 -15.19
CA ALA A 118 -28.86 12.39 -14.88
C ALA A 118 -28.15 11.87 -13.60
N LEU A 119 -28.93 11.46 -12.60
CA LEU A 119 -28.42 11.01 -11.30
C LEU A 119 -27.61 9.73 -11.38
N TRP A 120 -28.18 8.69 -11.99
CA TRP A 120 -27.52 7.38 -12.14
C TRP A 120 -26.26 7.46 -13.00
N ARG A 121 -26.26 8.37 -13.95
CA ARG A 121 -25.14 8.61 -14.86
C ARG A 121 -23.90 9.09 -14.12
N THR A 122 -24.04 10.10 -13.26
CA THR A 122 -22.91 10.67 -12.49
C THR A 122 -22.31 9.64 -11.55
N VAL A 123 -23.15 8.89 -10.83
CA VAL A 123 -22.69 7.82 -9.94
C VAL A 123 -21.96 6.73 -10.71
N ALA A 124 -22.52 6.27 -11.85
CA ALA A 124 -21.92 5.21 -12.66
C ALA A 124 -20.54 5.61 -13.22
N LEU A 125 -20.36 6.86 -13.67
CA LEU A 125 -19.07 7.34 -14.17
C LEU A 125 -18.03 7.50 -13.07
N ALA A 126 -18.40 8.08 -11.93
CA ALA A 126 -17.47 8.26 -10.82
C ALA A 126 -17.05 6.92 -10.22
N SER A 127 -18.00 6.02 -9.96
CA SER A 127 -17.71 4.69 -9.41
C SER A 127 -16.97 3.80 -10.41
N GLY A 128 -17.37 3.81 -11.69
CA GLY A 128 -16.71 3.07 -12.75
C GLY A 128 -15.27 3.50 -12.96
N GLY A 129 -15.00 4.80 -12.91
CA GLY A 129 -13.64 5.35 -12.99
C GLY A 129 -12.78 4.94 -11.79
N MET A 130 -13.35 4.92 -10.59
CA MET A 130 -12.65 4.43 -9.39
C MET A 130 -12.33 2.94 -9.50
N VAL A 131 -13.30 2.13 -9.96
CA VAL A 131 -13.11 0.70 -10.20
C VAL A 131 -12.03 0.46 -11.25
N LEU A 132 -12.05 1.20 -12.38
CA LEU A 132 -11.00 1.12 -13.40
C LEU A 132 -9.62 1.37 -12.78
N THR A 133 -9.47 2.51 -12.08
CA THR A 133 -8.18 2.88 -11.47
C THR A 133 -7.69 1.80 -10.53
N TRP A 134 -8.57 1.29 -9.67
CA TRP A 134 -8.24 0.23 -8.72
C TRP A 134 -7.89 -1.10 -9.42
N CYS A 135 -8.66 -1.49 -10.44
CA CYS A 135 -8.35 -2.68 -11.24
C CYS A 135 -6.98 -2.57 -11.91
N LEU A 136 -6.67 -1.43 -12.55
CA LEU A 136 -5.36 -1.24 -13.20
C LEU A 136 -4.21 -1.26 -12.18
N LEU A 137 -4.38 -0.64 -11.02
CA LEU A 137 -3.38 -0.70 -9.95
C LEU A 137 -3.18 -2.11 -9.43
N MET A 138 -4.27 -2.87 -9.22
CA MET A 138 -4.19 -4.21 -8.67
C MET A 138 -3.79 -5.27 -9.70
N THR A 139 -3.95 -5.04 -10.99
CA THR A 139 -3.50 -5.96 -12.03
C THR A 139 -2.07 -5.64 -12.48
N LEU A 140 -1.80 -4.42 -12.90
CA LEU A 140 -0.53 -4.07 -13.54
C LEU A 140 0.59 -3.72 -12.53
N TRP A 141 0.24 -3.21 -11.34
CA TRP A 141 1.22 -2.66 -10.39
C TRP A 141 1.35 -3.45 -9.09
N LEU A 142 0.48 -4.46 -8.87
CA LEU A 142 0.52 -5.26 -7.64
C LEU A 142 1.85 -5.98 -7.44
N PRO A 143 2.49 -6.61 -8.46
CA PRO A 143 3.77 -7.28 -8.26
C PRO A 143 4.88 -6.32 -7.80
N ALA A 144 4.97 -5.16 -8.44
CA ALA A 144 5.93 -4.12 -8.07
C ALA A 144 5.61 -3.52 -6.68
N GLY A 145 4.33 -3.30 -6.38
CA GLY A 145 3.84 -2.85 -5.08
C GLY A 145 4.14 -3.83 -3.96
N ASN A 146 3.90 -5.11 -4.20
CA ASN A 146 4.23 -6.17 -3.24
C ASN A 146 5.73 -6.26 -3.00
N TYR A 147 6.55 -6.25 -4.04
CA TYR A 147 8.00 -6.27 -3.89
C TYR A 147 8.51 -5.12 -3.02
N ARG A 148 7.95 -3.92 -3.20
CA ARG A 148 8.33 -2.74 -2.43
C ARG A 148 7.88 -2.80 -0.97
N ASN A 149 6.65 -3.26 -0.73
CA ASN A 149 5.98 -3.09 0.57
C ASN A 149 6.03 -4.35 1.44
N THR A 150 6.32 -5.52 0.87
CA THR A 150 6.33 -6.77 1.64
C THR A 150 7.52 -6.85 2.59
N TYR A 151 7.26 -7.35 3.79
CA TYR A 151 8.29 -7.75 4.76
C TYR A 151 8.59 -9.25 4.69
N ARG A 152 7.96 -9.99 3.78
CA ARG A 152 8.02 -11.45 3.74
C ARG A 152 9.44 -11.97 3.71
N ASP A 153 10.25 -11.51 2.74
CA ASP A 153 11.60 -12.00 2.54
C ASP A 153 12.52 -11.66 3.73
N VAL A 154 12.37 -10.44 4.25
CA VAL A 154 13.14 -9.98 5.42
C VAL A 154 12.75 -10.76 6.66
N ALA A 155 11.45 -11.05 6.86
CA ALA A 155 10.96 -11.83 7.98
C ALA A 155 11.44 -13.28 7.91
N GLN A 156 11.42 -13.90 6.71
CA GLN A 156 11.95 -15.25 6.50
C GLN A 156 13.45 -15.33 6.76
N GLN A 157 14.23 -14.35 6.28
CA GLN A 157 15.67 -14.28 6.55
C GLN A 157 15.96 -14.11 8.06
N ALA A 158 15.19 -13.26 8.74
CA ALA A 158 15.32 -13.09 10.19
C ALA A 158 14.98 -14.39 10.94
N GLY A 159 13.93 -15.09 10.51
CA GLY A 159 13.58 -16.40 11.08
C GLY A 159 14.62 -17.48 10.83
N ALA A 160 15.22 -17.50 9.64
CA ALA A 160 16.30 -18.42 9.30
C ALA A 160 17.61 -18.14 10.07
N ALA A 161 17.81 -16.91 10.54
CA ALA A 161 18.96 -16.55 11.37
C ALA A 161 18.82 -16.96 12.83
N LEU A 162 17.63 -17.37 13.27
CA LEU A 162 17.37 -17.88 14.61
C LEU A 162 17.69 -19.39 14.70
N PRO A 163 18.20 -19.87 15.82
CA PRO A 163 18.35 -21.32 16.06
C PRO A 163 16.98 -21.98 16.17
N GLN A 164 16.90 -23.28 15.90
CA GLN A 164 15.64 -24.02 15.99
C GLN A 164 15.02 -24.02 17.39
N SER A 165 15.87 -23.91 18.42
CA SER A 165 15.46 -23.84 19.82
C SER A 165 15.83 -22.48 20.41
N TYR A 166 14.93 -21.52 20.35
CA TYR A 166 15.02 -20.25 21.06
C TYR A 166 13.77 -20.04 21.92
N SER A 167 13.91 -19.31 23.02
CA SER A 167 12.79 -19.07 23.96
C SER A 167 11.81 -18.05 23.41
N CYS A 168 12.26 -16.81 23.21
CA CYS A 168 11.45 -15.69 22.74
C CYS A 168 12.33 -14.61 22.08
N VAL A 169 11.68 -13.71 21.33
CA VAL A 169 12.28 -12.54 20.72
C VAL A 169 11.57 -11.30 21.27
N ARG A 170 12.33 -10.33 21.75
CA ARG A 170 11.78 -9.00 22.08
C ARG A 170 11.80 -8.10 20.84
N SER A 171 10.87 -7.19 20.75
CA SER A 171 10.83 -6.20 19.67
C SER A 171 11.13 -4.80 20.19
N LEU A 172 11.91 -4.02 19.43
CA LEU A 172 12.18 -2.63 19.73
C LEU A 172 11.97 -1.76 18.49
N GLY A 173 11.07 -0.77 18.59
CA GLY A 173 10.75 0.14 17.51
C GLY A 173 9.85 -0.42 16.41
N MET A 174 9.32 -1.65 16.57
CA MET A 174 8.38 -2.26 15.64
C MET A 174 6.94 -1.85 15.93
N ASP A 175 6.15 -1.61 14.87
CA ASP A 175 4.71 -1.48 15.01
C ASP A 175 4.01 -2.85 15.06
N THR A 176 2.73 -2.85 15.42
CA THR A 176 1.92 -4.07 15.56
C THR A 176 1.81 -4.85 14.25
N ALA A 177 1.71 -4.16 13.11
CA ALA A 177 1.59 -4.80 11.80
C ALA A 177 2.93 -5.46 11.38
N GLN A 178 4.05 -4.80 11.63
CA GLN A 178 5.39 -5.37 11.40
C GLN A 178 5.59 -6.62 12.24
N ARG A 179 5.29 -6.55 13.55
CA ARG A 179 5.39 -7.72 14.45
C ARG A 179 4.55 -8.90 13.97
N ALA A 180 3.28 -8.66 13.61
CA ALA A 180 2.41 -9.70 13.07
C ALA A 180 2.99 -10.34 11.80
N THR A 181 3.57 -9.52 10.90
CA THR A 181 4.18 -10.00 9.66
C THR A 181 5.43 -10.85 9.93
N PHE A 182 6.30 -10.42 10.83
CA PHE A 182 7.48 -11.19 11.21
C PHE A 182 7.12 -12.48 11.98
N ALA A 183 6.09 -12.43 12.81
CA ALA A 183 5.57 -13.63 13.48
C ALA A 183 5.03 -14.65 12.48
N TYR A 184 4.24 -14.17 11.49
CA TYR A 184 3.60 -15.06 10.51
C TYR A 184 4.58 -15.64 9.49
N PHE A 185 5.37 -14.78 8.81
CA PHE A 185 6.26 -15.23 7.74
C PHE A 185 7.63 -15.73 8.22
N GLY A 186 8.13 -15.17 9.33
CA GLY A 186 9.42 -15.55 9.90
C GLY A 186 9.33 -16.58 11.01
N GLY A 187 8.12 -16.90 11.50
CA GLY A 187 7.92 -17.82 12.61
C GLY A 187 8.45 -17.28 13.95
N LEU A 188 8.62 -15.95 14.07
CA LEU A 188 9.17 -15.34 15.27
C LEU A 188 8.14 -15.32 16.40
N ARG A 189 8.54 -15.80 17.58
CA ARG A 189 7.73 -15.77 18.81
C ARG A 189 8.08 -14.53 19.61
N PHE A 190 7.26 -13.47 19.45
CA PHE A 190 7.46 -12.24 20.19
C PHE A 190 6.85 -12.32 21.59
N ASP A 191 7.65 -11.93 22.60
CA ASP A 191 7.22 -11.74 23.97
C ASP A 191 7.92 -10.52 24.57
N ASP A 192 7.26 -9.35 24.51
CA ASP A 192 7.84 -8.11 25.03
C ASP A 192 7.64 -7.96 26.55
N GLN A 193 6.80 -8.81 27.17
CA GLN A 193 6.57 -8.78 28.61
C GLN A 193 7.68 -9.50 29.37
N ARG A 194 8.35 -10.46 28.72
CA ARG A 194 9.48 -11.17 29.32
C ARG A 194 10.78 -10.37 29.18
N SER A 195 11.48 -10.20 30.28
CA SER A 195 12.80 -9.56 30.33
C SER A 195 13.96 -10.51 30.02
N ASP A 196 13.70 -11.81 30.03
CA ASP A 196 14.68 -12.91 29.94
C ASP A 196 14.85 -13.46 28.51
N CYS A 197 14.28 -12.82 27.49
CA CYS A 197 14.49 -13.22 26.11
C CYS A 197 15.94 -12.98 25.68
N ASP A 198 16.57 -13.99 25.07
CA ASP A 198 17.95 -13.94 24.60
C ASP A 198 18.10 -13.22 23.25
N TRP A 199 16.98 -12.93 22.59
CA TRP A 199 16.95 -12.33 21.27
C TRP A 199 16.16 -11.01 21.25
N LEU A 200 16.70 -10.05 20.49
CA LEU A 200 16.10 -8.73 20.31
C LEU A 200 16.10 -8.34 18.83
N LEU A 201 14.93 -8.07 18.29
CA LEU A 201 14.76 -7.54 16.92
C LEU A 201 14.53 -6.02 16.99
N VAL A 202 15.45 -5.27 16.43
CA VAL A 202 15.45 -3.80 16.44
C VAL A 202 15.17 -3.26 15.04
N VAL A 203 14.33 -2.23 14.95
CA VAL A 203 14.11 -1.47 13.72
C VAL A 203 14.80 -0.13 13.83
N ASP A 204 15.79 0.10 12.97
CA ASP A 204 16.42 1.41 12.81
C ASP A 204 15.77 2.14 11.63
N ARG A 205 15.17 3.28 11.87
CA ARG A 205 14.65 4.16 10.84
C ARG A 205 15.65 5.26 10.51
N LEU A 206 16.07 5.38 9.24
CA LEU A 206 17.03 6.38 8.74
C LEU A 206 16.31 7.45 7.92
N PRO A 207 16.86 8.68 7.77
CA PRO A 207 17.59 9.55 8.69
C PRO A 207 16.70 10.71 9.15
N GLY A 208 16.95 11.16 10.36
CA GLY A 208 16.25 12.30 11.00
C GLY A 208 15.62 11.95 12.34
N ALA A 209 15.31 10.69 12.61
CA ALA A 209 15.03 10.23 13.95
C ALA A 209 16.37 9.92 14.63
N ALA A 210 16.79 10.75 15.53
CA ALA A 210 17.96 10.63 16.42
C ALA A 210 17.80 9.45 17.42
N HIS A 211 17.21 8.38 17.00
CA HIS A 211 17.04 7.15 17.75
C HIS A 211 17.63 6.00 16.94
N THR A 212 18.95 5.98 16.82
CA THR A 212 19.64 4.72 16.98
C THR A 212 19.19 4.29 18.37
N SER A 213 18.22 3.38 18.42
CA SER A 213 17.70 2.89 19.69
C SER A 213 18.90 2.37 20.45
N ALA A 214 19.37 3.15 21.44
CA ALA A 214 20.43 2.70 22.32
C ALA A 214 19.90 1.42 22.94
N VAL A 215 20.45 0.29 22.53
CA VAL A 215 20.05 -1.01 23.02
C VAL A 215 20.67 -1.13 24.41
N PRO A 216 19.89 -1.13 25.48
CA PRO A 216 20.42 -1.21 26.82
C PRO A 216 20.97 -2.63 27.06
N GLY A 217 22.23 -2.75 27.36
CA GLY A 217 22.90 -4.00 27.67
C GLY A 217 23.89 -4.47 26.60
N GLU A 218 24.58 -5.55 26.86
CA GLU A 218 25.54 -6.16 25.94
C GLU A 218 24.84 -7.07 24.95
N TRP A 219 24.67 -6.57 23.70
CA TRP A 219 24.04 -7.29 22.62
C TRP A 219 24.96 -7.39 21.41
N THR A 220 25.10 -8.57 20.84
CA THR A 220 25.84 -8.80 19.60
C THR A 220 24.91 -8.92 18.41
N PRO A 221 25.19 -8.19 17.30
CA PRO A 221 24.41 -8.34 16.08
C PRO A 221 24.71 -9.66 15.38
N VAL A 222 23.67 -10.49 15.19
CA VAL A 222 23.77 -11.78 14.50
C VAL A 222 23.35 -11.66 13.05
N TRP A 223 22.34 -10.82 12.78
CA TRP A 223 21.81 -10.65 11.42
C TRP A 223 21.38 -9.19 11.19
N ARG A 224 21.50 -8.77 9.95
CA ARG A 224 21.02 -7.46 9.47
C ARG A 224 20.27 -7.65 8.17
N GLY A 225 19.12 -7.01 8.03
CA GLY A 225 18.33 -7.03 6.82
C GLY A 225 17.60 -5.72 6.55
N GLN A 226 17.18 -5.55 5.32
CA GLN A 226 16.36 -4.41 4.90
C GLN A 226 15.45 -4.86 3.76
N ARG A 227 14.34 -4.16 3.55
CA ARG A 227 13.50 -4.40 2.37
C ARG A 227 14.27 -4.01 1.11
N PRO A 228 14.17 -4.78 0.01
CA PRO A 228 14.96 -4.52 -1.21
C PRO A 228 14.81 -3.11 -1.78
N ALA A 229 13.58 -2.58 -1.79
CA ALA A 229 13.25 -1.28 -2.36
C ALA A 229 13.19 -0.13 -1.34
N ASP A 230 13.31 -0.42 -0.06
CA ASP A 230 13.23 0.60 0.99
C ASP A 230 14.50 0.62 1.84
N ARG A 231 15.25 1.72 1.70
CA ARG A 231 16.49 1.94 2.46
C ARG A 231 16.27 2.71 3.77
N ARG A 232 15.03 3.06 4.08
CA ARG A 232 14.71 3.88 5.26
C ARG A 232 14.58 3.06 6.53
N GLU A 233 14.27 1.77 6.40
CA GLU A 233 14.14 0.85 7.52
C GLU A 233 15.19 -0.25 7.43
N ARG A 234 15.92 -0.45 8.51
CA ARG A 234 16.87 -1.54 8.68
C ARG A 234 16.49 -2.36 9.89
N PHE A 235 16.58 -3.66 9.75
CA PHE A 235 16.31 -4.61 10.82
C PHE A 235 17.61 -5.20 11.30
N ARG A 236 17.77 -5.31 12.63
CA ARG A 236 18.91 -5.97 13.27
C ARG A 236 18.40 -6.99 14.25
N LEU A 237 18.84 -8.23 14.10
CA LEU A 237 18.61 -9.27 15.07
C LEU A 237 19.86 -9.36 15.97
N LEU A 238 19.65 -9.18 17.24
CA LEU A 238 20.69 -9.13 18.25
C LEU A 238 20.53 -10.31 19.21
N ARG A 239 21.65 -10.87 19.66
CA ARG A 239 21.70 -11.90 20.70
C ARG A 239 22.31 -11.30 21.96
N ARG A 240 21.74 -11.64 23.11
CA ARG A 240 22.27 -11.26 24.43
C ARG A 240 23.59 -11.93 24.69
N ILE A 241 24.58 -11.19 25.16
CA ILE A 241 25.85 -11.76 25.66
C ILE A 241 25.53 -12.26 27.08
N VAL A 242 25.56 -13.57 27.26
CA VAL A 242 25.51 -14.17 28.59
C VAL A 242 26.98 -14.35 28.98
N GLU A 243 27.44 -13.56 29.98
CA GLU A 243 28.71 -13.84 30.66
C GLU A 243 28.64 -15.11 31.49
#